data_4d8d7719b86862731b76201a4c5b3190
#
_entry.id   4d8d7719b86862731b76201a4c5b3190
#
_cell.length_a   1.000
_cell.length_b   1.000
_cell.length_c   1.000
_cell.angle_alpha   90.00
_cell.angle_beta   90.00
_cell.angle_gamma   90.00
#
_symmetry.space_group_name_H-M   'P 1'
#
loop_
_entity.id
_entity.type
_entity.pdbx_description
1 polymer ?
#
loop_
_entity_poly.entity_id
_entity_poly.type
_entity_poly.pdbx_seq_one_letter_code
_entity_poly.pdbx_strand_id
1 'polypeptide(L)'
;RPRGLYVTLEHRGRVAEVLRNWPVPEVSFICVSTGGRILGLGDIGADGMGIPIGKLALYTGYGGLHPATTLPIMLDVGTDNPDCLADPLYIGWRNERVRGQQYDDFIEAFVSAVVKRWPHVLLQWEDFAKNNATRMLERYRDRLLTFNDDIQGTAAVVVAAVLSAVKSSG
;
A
#
# COMPACT_ATOMS: atom_id res chain seq x y z
N ARG A 1 11.92 3.15 -15.04
CA ARG A 1 11.89 3.75 -13.71
C ARG A 1 10.44 3.81 -13.25
N PRO A 2 10.06 3.12 -12.16
CA PRO A 2 8.69 3.11 -11.69
C PRO A 2 8.24 4.52 -11.27
N ARG A 3 7.00 4.88 -11.61
CA ARG A 3 6.38 6.15 -11.21
C ARG A 3 5.59 5.94 -9.93
N GLY A 4 6.01 6.55 -8.84
CA GLY A 4 5.35 6.52 -7.56
C GLY A 4 6.14 7.28 -6.51
N LEU A 5 5.57 7.44 -5.33
CA LEU A 5 6.27 8.05 -4.20
C LEU A 5 6.83 6.98 -3.28
N TYR A 6 8.09 7.15 -2.91
CA TYR A 6 8.73 6.40 -1.84
C TYR A 6 8.75 7.27 -0.58
N VAL A 7 8.15 6.78 0.48
CA VAL A 7 8.13 7.43 1.78
C VAL A 7 8.83 6.50 2.76
N THR A 8 10.04 6.85 3.17
CA THR A 8 10.84 6.03 4.08
C THR A 8 10.62 6.45 5.54
N LEU A 9 10.93 5.57 6.46
CA LEU A 9 10.88 5.86 7.90
C LEU A 9 11.73 7.09 8.29
N GLU A 10 12.81 7.36 7.56
CA GLU A 10 13.62 8.56 7.75
C GLU A 10 12.85 9.86 7.50
N HIS A 11 11.76 9.79 6.76
CA HIS A 11 10.87 10.92 6.49
C HIS A 11 9.79 11.13 7.57
N ARG A 12 9.79 10.37 8.67
CA ARG A 12 8.71 10.39 9.69
C ARG A 12 8.30 11.78 10.18
N GLY A 13 9.26 12.71 10.30
CA GLY A 13 9.01 14.11 10.72
C GLY A 13 8.58 15.04 9.60
N ARG A 14 8.61 14.61 8.33
CA ARG A 14 8.34 15.44 7.15
C ARG A 14 7.58 14.74 6.01
N VAL A 15 6.75 13.76 6.36
CA VAL A 15 5.94 13.01 5.39
C VAL A 15 5.10 13.95 4.50
N ALA A 16 4.51 14.99 5.08
CA ALA A 16 3.74 15.98 4.33
C ALA A 16 4.57 16.72 3.25
N GLU A 17 5.86 16.91 3.48
CA GLU A 17 6.78 17.51 2.48
C GLU A 17 7.04 16.52 1.35
N VAL A 18 7.28 15.25 1.67
CA VAL A 18 7.49 14.20 0.67
C VAL A 18 6.27 14.06 -0.22
N LEU A 19 5.06 14.04 0.36
CA LEU A 19 3.83 13.97 -0.41
C LEU A 19 3.68 15.17 -1.38
N ARG A 20 4.15 16.36 -1.04
CA ARG A 20 4.12 17.55 -1.92
C ARG A 20 4.97 17.41 -3.19
N ASN A 21 5.92 16.47 -3.21
CA ASN A 21 6.69 16.17 -4.43
C ASN A 21 5.85 15.51 -5.53
N TRP A 22 4.66 15.02 -5.20
CA TRP A 22 3.74 14.54 -6.24
C TRP A 22 3.14 15.75 -6.99
N PRO A 23 3.37 15.84 -8.31
CA PRO A 23 3.04 17.05 -9.06
C PRO A 23 1.54 17.23 -9.34
N VAL A 24 0.74 16.16 -9.20
CA VAL A 24 -0.69 16.19 -9.47
C VAL A 24 -1.43 16.62 -8.20
N PRO A 25 -2.17 17.75 -8.26
CA PRO A 25 -2.85 18.28 -7.08
C PRO A 25 -4.05 17.41 -6.64
N GLU A 26 -4.75 16.82 -7.60
CA GLU A 26 -5.94 16.00 -7.36
C GLU A 26 -5.59 14.53 -7.44
N VAL A 27 -5.67 13.85 -6.32
CA VAL A 27 -5.53 12.40 -6.22
C VAL A 27 -6.82 11.85 -5.60
N SER A 28 -7.49 10.98 -6.34
CA SER A 28 -8.74 10.33 -5.90
C SER A 28 -8.51 8.93 -5.35
N PHE A 29 -7.41 8.28 -5.72
CA PHE A 29 -7.11 6.92 -5.33
C PHE A 29 -5.61 6.73 -5.06
N ILE A 30 -5.29 6.24 -3.87
CA ILE A 30 -3.94 5.85 -3.48
C ILE A 30 -3.90 4.34 -3.24
N CYS A 31 -2.98 3.63 -3.89
CA CYS A 31 -2.60 2.28 -3.51
C CYS A 31 -1.26 2.35 -2.78
N VAL A 32 -1.23 1.90 -1.52
CA VAL A 32 -0.03 1.93 -0.68
C VAL A 32 0.39 0.52 -0.29
N SER A 33 1.69 0.25 -0.38
CA SER A 33 2.28 -1.03 0.02
C SER A 33 3.52 -0.83 0.89
N THR A 34 3.87 -1.83 1.67
CA THR A 34 5.18 -1.95 2.34
C THR A 34 6.07 -3.02 1.69
N GLY A 35 5.56 -3.73 0.66
CA GLY A 35 6.26 -4.83 0.02
C GLY A 35 6.60 -5.99 0.97
N GLY A 36 5.87 -6.09 2.09
CA GLY A 36 6.22 -7.00 3.18
C GLY A 36 5.77 -8.45 2.99
N ARG A 37 4.81 -8.69 2.11
CA ARG A 37 4.32 -10.04 1.81
C ARG A 37 3.63 -10.09 0.46
N ILE A 38 4.42 -10.11 -0.59
CA ILE A 38 3.91 -10.22 -1.95
C ILE A 38 3.74 -11.70 -2.31
N LEU A 39 2.57 -12.06 -2.84
CA LEU A 39 2.27 -13.42 -3.26
C LEU A 39 3.32 -13.91 -4.28
N GLY A 40 3.99 -15.02 -3.95
CA GLY A 40 5.02 -15.62 -4.78
C GLY A 40 6.42 -15.01 -4.66
N LEU A 41 6.58 -13.83 -4.05
CA LEU A 41 7.86 -13.14 -3.89
C LEU A 41 8.28 -12.97 -2.42
N GLY A 42 7.33 -12.94 -1.50
CA GLY A 42 7.60 -12.69 -0.08
C GLY A 42 7.88 -11.22 0.21
N ASP A 43 8.83 -10.98 1.11
CA ASP A 43 9.29 -9.63 1.47
C ASP A 43 10.37 -9.16 0.48
N ILE A 44 10.08 -8.13 -0.28
CA ILE A 44 11.04 -7.45 -1.16
C ILE A 44 11.16 -5.95 -0.87
N GLY A 45 10.58 -5.51 0.24
CA GLY A 45 10.68 -4.12 0.70
C GLY A 45 10.33 -3.10 -0.38
N ALA A 46 11.19 -2.09 -0.55
CA ALA A 46 10.97 -0.99 -1.49
C ALA A 46 10.92 -1.42 -2.97
N ASP A 47 11.52 -2.56 -3.34
CA ASP A 47 11.43 -3.10 -4.71
C ASP A 47 10.01 -3.54 -5.08
N GLY A 48 9.11 -3.63 -4.11
CA GLY A 48 7.70 -3.93 -4.30
C GLY A 48 6.86 -2.83 -4.95
N MET A 49 7.41 -1.68 -5.35
CA MET A 49 6.64 -0.57 -5.98
C MET A 49 5.86 -1.01 -7.23
N GLY A 50 6.28 -2.06 -7.92
CA GLY A 50 5.54 -2.62 -9.05
C GLY A 50 4.13 -3.10 -8.71
N ILE A 51 3.88 -3.48 -7.45
CA ILE A 51 2.58 -3.96 -6.97
C ILE A 51 1.53 -2.84 -6.96
N PRO A 52 1.69 -1.74 -6.23
CA PRO A 52 0.71 -0.66 -6.26
C PRO A 52 0.54 -0.05 -7.65
N ILE A 53 1.60 0.01 -8.47
CA ILE A 53 1.49 0.44 -9.87
C ILE A 53 0.58 -0.50 -10.66
N GLY A 54 0.79 -1.82 -10.54
CA GLY A 54 -0.01 -2.83 -11.22
C GLY A 54 -1.48 -2.80 -10.80
N LYS A 55 -1.75 -2.67 -9.48
CA LYS A 55 -3.12 -2.52 -8.96
C LYS A 55 -3.82 -1.31 -9.57
N LEU A 56 -3.21 -0.16 -9.57
CA LEU A 56 -3.81 1.05 -10.15
C LEU A 56 -4.01 0.95 -11.66
N ALA A 57 -3.13 0.25 -12.38
CA ALA A 57 -3.33 -0.04 -13.79
C ALA A 57 -4.56 -0.94 -14.04
N LEU A 58 -4.78 -1.96 -13.20
CA LEU A 58 -5.99 -2.79 -13.25
C LEU A 58 -7.25 -1.98 -12.97
N TYR A 59 -7.25 -1.13 -11.95
CA TYR A 59 -8.39 -0.27 -11.65
C TYR A 59 -8.67 0.76 -12.73
N THR A 60 -7.65 1.24 -13.42
CA THR A 60 -7.83 2.07 -14.62
C THR A 60 -8.46 1.27 -15.75
N GLY A 61 -7.92 0.10 -16.07
CA GLY A 61 -8.36 -0.70 -17.22
C GLY A 61 -9.74 -1.34 -17.03
N TYR A 62 -10.04 -1.82 -15.83
CA TYR A 62 -11.29 -2.55 -15.55
C TYR A 62 -12.28 -1.74 -14.69
N GLY A 63 -11.81 -0.84 -13.85
CA GLY A 63 -12.65 -0.05 -12.94
C GLY A 63 -12.94 1.37 -13.43
N GLY A 64 -12.33 1.81 -14.52
CA GLY A 64 -12.57 3.13 -15.11
C GLY A 64 -11.97 4.30 -14.32
N LEU A 65 -11.02 4.03 -13.40
CA LEU A 65 -10.33 5.11 -12.69
C LEU A 65 -9.44 5.91 -13.66
N HIS A 66 -9.52 7.23 -13.56
CA HIS A 66 -8.67 8.09 -14.39
C HIS A 66 -7.21 7.99 -13.94
N PRO A 67 -6.26 7.59 -14.81
CA PRO A 67 -4.88 7.29 -14.39
C PRO A 67 -4.14 8.51 -13.83
N ALA A 68 -4.49 9.73 -14.25
CA ALA A 68 -3.88 10.95 -13.74
C ALA A 68 -4.25 11.25 -12.27
N THR A 69 -5.33 10.67 -11.73
CA THR A 69 -5.78 10.88 -10.35
C THR A 69 -5.39 9.73 -9.41
N THR A 70 -4.58 8.80 -9.89
CA THR A 70 -4.09 7.66 -9.11
C THR A 70 -2.66 7.88 -8.63
N LEU A 71 -2.33 7.40 -7.43
CA LEU A 71 -1.00 7.55 -6.85
C LEU A 71 -0.53 6.25 -6.19
N PRO A 72 0.48 5.56 -6.74
CA PRO A 72 1.13 4.45 -6.06
C PRO A 72 2.15 4.97 -5.05
N ILE A 73 2.11 4.41 -3.84
CA ILE A 73 3.02 4.77 -2.75
C ILE A 73 3.68 3.51 -2.18
N MET A 74 4.98 3.58 -1.99
CA MET A 74 5.74 2.61 -1.21
C MET A 74 6.13 3.23 0.13
N LEU A 75 5.64 2.62 1.22
CA LEU A 75 6.10 2.94 2.58
C LEU A 75 7.28 2.04 2.92
N ASP A 76 8.46 2.60 2.88
CA ASP A 76 9.67 1.88 3.18
C ASP A 76 9.95 1.89 4.69
N VAL A 77 9.66 0.78 5.32
CA VAL A 77 9.84 0.51 6.75
C VAL A 77 10.96 -0.51 7.00
N GLY A 78 11.83 -0.71 6.00
CA GLY A 78 12.84 -1.75 5.97
C GLY A 78 12.36 -3.07 5.39
N THR A 79 13.24 -4.05 5.35
CA THR A 79 12.96 -5.41 4.87
C THR A 79 13.66 -6.44 5.73
N ASP A 80 13.04 -7.61 5.93
CA ASP A 80 13.67 -8.76 6.60
C ASP A 80 14.33 -9.71 5.58
N ASN A 81 14.29 -9.37 4.30
CA ASN A 81 14.90 -10.18 3.25
C ASN A 81 16.43 -9.94 3.21
N PRO A 82 17.25 -10.95 3.57
CA PRO A 82 18.70 -10.79 3.58
C PRO A 82 19.28 -10.52 2.19
N ASP A 83 18.65 -11.02 1.12
CA ASP A 83 19.11 -10.79 -0.24
C ASP A 83 18.97 -9.31 -0.63
N CYS A 84 17.83 -8.67 -0.26
CA CYS A 84 17.65 -7.23 -0.45
C CYS A 84 18.65 -6.42 0.36
N LEU A 85 18.90 -6.80 1.62
CA LEU A 85 19.85 -6.10 2.48
C LEU A 85 21.29 -6.20 1.97
N ALA A 86 21.64 -7.33 1.33
CA ALA A 86 22.97 -7.60 0.76
C ALA A 86 23.18 -7.02 -0.64
N ASP A 87 22.10 -6.76 -1.40
CA ASP A 87 22.18 -6.28 -2.78
C ASP A 87 22.65 -4.80 -2.81
N PRO A 88 23.79 -4.48 -3.43
CA PRO A 88 24.26 -3.10 -3.56
C PRO A 88 23.33 -2.20 -4.38
N LEU A 89 22.44 -2.79 -5.19
CA LEU A 89 21.48 -2.06 -6.02
C LEU A 89 20.10 -1.88 -5.36
N TYR A 90 19.87 -2.47 -4.17
CA TYR A 90 18.62 -2.25 -3.45
C TYR A 90 18.41 -0.78 -3.12
N ILE A 91 17.29 -0.23 -3.59
CA ILE A 91 16.99 1.19 -3.49
C ILE A 91 16.34 1.60 -2.16
N GLY A 92 15.91 0.62 -1.36
CA GLY A 92 15.20 0.86 -0.09
C GLY A 92 16.13 1.18 1.08
N TRP A 93 15.51 1.50 2.20
CA TRP A 93 16.18 1.71 3.47
C TRP A 93 16.73 0.37 4.00
N ARG A 94 18.07 0.25 4.07
CA ARG A 94 18.79 -0.99 4.38
C ARG A 94 18.81 -1.31 5.86
N ASN A 95 17.67 -1.59 6.42
CA ASN A 95 17.49 -2.00 7.80
C ASN A 95 16.40 -3.06 7.88
N GLU A 96 16.45 -3.86 8.95
CA GLU A 96 15.35 -4.77 9.27
C GLU A 96 14.03 -4.00 9.44
N ARG A 97 12.91 -4.68 9.17
CA ARG A 97 11.58 -4.10 9.29
C ARG A 97 11.32 -3.57 10.68
N VAL A 98 10.95 -2.30 10.74
CA VAL A 98 10.50 -1.66 11.97
C VAL A 98 9.14 -2.21 12.38
N ARG A 99 8.97 -2.38 13.68
CA ARG A 99 7.77 -2.93 14.32
C ARG A 99 7.36 -2.11 15.54
N GLY A 100 6.19 -2.43 16.10
CA GLY A 100 5.68 -1.82 17.33
C GLY A 100 5.35 -0.34 17.17
N GLN A 101 5.56 0.43 18.24
CA GLN A 101 5.13 1.84 18.31
C GLN A 101 5.74 2.71 17.22
N GLN A 102 7.01 2.51 16.89
CA GLN A 102 7.69 3.30 15.85
C GLN A 102 7.04 3.09 14.47
N TYR A 103 6.63 1.86 14.16
CA TYR A 103 5.86 1.57 12.96
C TYR A 103 4.50 2.28 12.97
N ASP A 104 3.78 2.18 14.09
CA ASP A 104 2.46 2.77 14.25
C ASP A 104 2.47 4.29 14.14
N ASP A 105 3.46 4.93 14.73
CA ASP A 105 3.65 6.38 14.65
C ASP A 105 3.94 6.83 13.22
N PHE A 106 4.74 6.06 12.48
CA PHE A 106 5.03 6.35 11.08
C PHE A 106 3.80 6.22 10.19
N ILE A 107 3.01 5.15 10.36
CA ILE A 107 1.76 4.96 9.63
C ILE A 107 0.76 6.08 9.96
N GLU A 108 0.63 6.46 11.24
CA GLU A 108 -0.25 7.56 11.65
C GLU A 108 0.18 8.90 11.03
N ALA A 109 1.48 9.19 11.00
CA ALA A 109 2.03 10.38 10.35
C ALA A 109 1.71 10.38 8.84
N PHE A 110 1.83 9.23 8.19
CA PHE A 110 1.49 9.07 6.79
C PHE A 110 -0.01 9.30 6.53
N VAL A 111 -0.89 8.61 7.25
CA VAL A 111 -2.34 8.73 7.10
C VAL A 111 -2.79 10.17 7.35
N SER A 112 -2.31 10.80 8.42
CA SER A 112 -2.62 12.19 8.74
C SER A 112 -2.20 13.16 7.64
N ALA A 113 -1.03 12.95 7.04
CA ALA A 113 -0.53 13.78 5.94
C ALA A 113 -1.35 13.57 4.65
N VAL A 114 -1.76 12.32 4.35
CA VAL A 114 -2.60 11.98 3.20
C VAL A 114 -3.97 12.64 3.32
N VAL A 115 -4.66 12.45 4.44
CA VAL A 115 -6.00 13.02 4.68
C VAL A 115 -5.97 14.55 4.63
N LYS A 116 -4.92 15.17 5.17
CA LYS A 116 -4.75 16.63 5.11
C LYS A 116 -4.57 17.14 3.68
N ARG A 117 -3.86 16.39 2.84
CA ARG A 117 -3.57 16.78 1.45
C ARG A 117 -4.72 16.47 0.49
N TRP A 118 -5.34 15.30 0.67
CA TRP A 118 -6.43 14.79 -0.18
C TRP A 118 -7.57 14.25 0.67
N PRO A 119 -8.46 15.13 1.18
CA PRO A 119 -9.50 14.75 2.15
C PRO A 119 -10.50 13.71 1.66
N HIS A 120 -10.66 13.58 0.34
CA HIS A 120 -11.64 12.68 -0.29
C HIS A 120 -11.00 11.47 -0.98
N VAL A 121 -9.69 11.25 -0.75
CA VAL A 121 -8.97 10.15 -1.37
C VAL A 121 -9.44 8.80 -0.82
N LEU A 122 -9.56 7.81 -1.70
CA LEU A 122 -9.64 6.41 -1.29
C LEU A 122 -8.23 5.87 -1.11
N LEU A 123 -7.94 5.33 0.07
CA LEU A 123 -6.66 4.74 0.44
C LEU A 123 -6.79 3.21 0.53
N GLN A 124 -6.15 2.50 -0.39
CA GLN A 124 -6.07 1.04 -0.40
C GLN A 124 -4.76 0.57 0.23
N TRP A 125 -4.86 -0.39 1.17
CA TRP A 125 -3.72 -1.13 1.72
C TRP A 125 -3.46 -2.39 0.89
N GLU A 126 -2.20 -2.59 0.50
CA GLU A 126 -1.78 -3.73 -0.34
C GLU A 126 -0.46 -4.33 0.15
N ASP A 127 -0.40 -5.65 0.25
CA ASP A 127 0.81 -6.42 0.63
C ASP A 127 1.48 -5.96 1.94
N PHE A 128 0.66 -5.67 2.93
CA PHE A 128 1.12 -5.51 4.32
C PHE A 128 1.28 -6.89 4.96
N ALA A 129 2.29 -7.06 5.81
CA ALA A 129 2.43 -8.29 6.58
C ALA A 129 1.14 -8.59 7.38
N LYS A 130 0.72 -9.86 7.44
CA LYS A 130 -0.61 -10.30 7.92
C LYS A 130 -1.06 -9.61 9.22
N ASN A 131 -0.19 -9.53 10.22
CA ASN A 131 -0.53 -8.91 11.51
C ASN A 131 -0.75 -7.40 11.39
N ASN A 132 -0.08 -6.74 10.46
CA ASN A 132 -0.25 -5.31 10.21
C ASN A 132 -1.48 -5.03 9.34
N ALA A 133 -1.80 -5.89 8.37
CA ALA A 133 -2.92 -5.71 7.45
C ALA A 133 -4.25 -5.57 8.20
N THR A 134 -4.59 -6.53 9.07
CA THR A 134 -5.83 -6.51 9.86
C THR A 134 -5.85 -5.30 10.81
N ARG A 135 -4.75 -5.06 11.52
CA ARG A 135 -4.64 -3.96 12.48
C ARG A 135 -4.78 -2.58 11.82
N MET A 136 -4.21 -2.38 10.63
CA MET A 136 -4.36 -1.13 9.87
C MET A 136 -5.80 -0.95 9.40
N LEU A 137 -6.43 -1.99 8.88
CA LEU A 137 -7.83 -1.94 8.46
C LEU A 137 -8.75 -1.56 9.64
N GLU A 138 -8.63 -2.24 10.76
CA GLU A 138 -9.44 -1.97 11.96
C GLU A 138 -9.23 -0.55 12.50
N ARG A 139 -7.99 -0.08 12.51
CA ARG A 139 -7.64 1.25 13.05
C ARG A 139 -8.21 2.39 12.19
N TYR A 140 -8.28 2.22 10.88
CA TYR A 140 -8.56 3.33 9.97
C TYR A 140 -9.90 3.25 9.24
N ARG A 141 -10.59 2.09 9.22
CA ARG A 141 -11.83 1.90 8.45
C ARG A 141 -12.96 2.89 8.77
N ASP A 142 -13.00 3.40 9.99
CA ASP A 142 -14.02 4.36 10.46
C ASP A 142 -13.50 5.81 10.48
N ARG A 143 -12.25 6.05 10.04
CA ARG A 143 -11.59 7.36 10.06
C ARG A 143 -11.39 7.98 8.69
N LEU A 144 -11.28 7.16 7.66
CA LEU A 144 -11.11 7.59 6.27
C LEU A 144 -11.70 6.56 5.31
N LEU A 145 -11.92 6.95 4.05
CA LEU A 145 -12.33 6.03 2.99
C LEU A 145 -11.16 5.09 2.67
N THR A 146 -11.23 3.86 3.15
CA THR A 146 -10.13 2.90 3.03
C THR A 146 -10.61 1.45 2.98
N PHE A 147 -9.81 0.60 2.35
CA PHE A 147 -9.97 -0.85 2.40
C PHE A 147 -8.62 -1.56 2.27
N ASN A 148 -8.59 -2.84 2.63
CA ASN A 148 -7.46 -3.73 2.38
C ASN A 148 -7.88 -4.79 1.37
N ASP A 149 -7.21 -4.82 0.20
CA ASP A 149 -7.57 -5.73 -0.88
C ASP A 149 -7.21 -7.19 -0.56
N ASP A 150 -6.10 -7.44 0.12
CA ASP A 150 -5.70 -8.79 0.55
C ASP A 150 -6.73 -9.43 1.47
N ILE A 151 -7.47 -8.63 2.24
CA ILE A 151 -8.50 -9.09 3.18
C ILE A 151 -9.87 -9.03 2.52
N GLN A 152 -10.33 -7.85 2.12
CA GLN A 152 -11.71 -7.60 1.69
C GLN A 152 -11.93 -7.97 0.24
N GLY A 153 -11.00 -7.64 -0.67
CA GLY A 153 -11.08 -8.03 -2.08
C GLY A 153 -11.00 -9.54 -2.25
N THR A 154 -10.03 -10.17 -1.60
CA THR A 154 -9.87 -11.64 -1.60
C THR A 154 -11.12 -12.33 -1.05
N ALA A 155 -11.67 -11.85 0.08
CA ALA A 155 -12.91 -12.40 0.64
C ALA A 155 -14.07 -12.29 -0.34
N ALA A 156 -14.23 -11.15 -1.02
CA ALA A 156 -15.31 -10.94 -2.00
C ALA A 156 -15.21 -11.92 -3.18
N VAL A 157 -14.00 -12.15 -3.70
CA VAL A 157 -13.76 -13.11 -4.80
C VAL A 157 -14.07 -14.54 -4.37
N VAL A 158 -13.64 -14.94 -3.17
CA VAL A 158 -13.93 -16.28 -2.62
C VAL A 158 -15.44 -16.50 -2.45
N VAL A 159 -16.14 -15.54 -1.87
CA VAL A 159 -17.60 -15.60 -1.70
C VAL A 159 -18.29 -15.71 -3.06
N ALA A 160 -17.90 -14.90 -4.04
CA ALA A 160 -18.47 -14.97 -5.40
C ALA A 160 -18.24 -16.34 -6.05
N ALA A 161 -17.04 -16.91 -5.90
CA ALA A 161 -16.72 -18.24 -6.42
C ALA A 161 -17.58 -19.34 -5.76
N VAL A 162 -17.72 -19.29 -4.42
CA VAL A 162 -18.57 -20.27 -3.69
C VAL A 162 -20.03 -20.16 -4.11
N LEU A 163 -20.59 -18.96 -4.17
CA LEU A 163 -21.98 -18.75 -4.62
C LEU A 163 -22.20 -19.24 -6.05
N SER A 164 -21.24 -19.00 -6.94
CA SER A 164 -21.30 -19.48 -8.33
C SER A 164 -21.24 -21.01 -8.39
N ALA A 165 -20.37 -21.65 -7.61
CA ALA A 165 -20.25 -23.10 -7.54
C ALA A 165 -21.54 -23.74 -7.03
N VAL A 166 -22.12 -23.22 -5.93
CA VAL A 166 -23.41 -23.70 -5.39
C VAL A 166 -24.53 -23.59 -6.43
N LYS A 167 -24.61 -22.44 -7.11
CA LYS A 167 -25.63 -22.26 -8.17
C LYS A 167 -25.46 -23.22 -9.36
N SER A 168 -24.21 -23.60 -9.66
CA SER A 168 -23.93 -24.50 -10.80
C SER A 168 -24.07 -25.98 -10.45
N SER A 169 -24.01 -26.33 -9.16
CA SER A 169 -24.11 -27.73 -8.69
C SER A 169 -25.55 -28.18 -8.40
N GLY A 170 -26.55 -27.34 -8.62
CA GLY A 170 -27.95 -27.67 -8.48
C GLY A 170 -28.66 -27.18 -7.31
#